data_3495673da15f81171ab40a258a47d821
#
_entry.id   3495673da15f81171ab40a258a47d821
#
_cell.length_a   1.000
_cell.length_b   1.000
_cell.length_c   1.000
_cell.angle_alpha   90.00
_cell.angle_beta   90.00
_cell.angle_gamma   90.00
#
_symmetry.space_group_name_H-M   'P 1'
#
loop_
_entity.id
_entity.type
_entity.pdbx_description
1 polymer ?
#
loop_
_entity_poly.entity_id
_entity_poly.type
_entity_poly.pdbx_seq_one_letter_code
_entity_poly.pdbx_strand_id
1 'polypeptide(L)'
;NKLYTDFLKDVSLNTISTVYVTTSPKIQVKLKDGTIYETDNPRTNNFKEGLLKDGINVSEQALTNPGEIASISGFVISLIVLGFMSFKTTKRKAKGMFSASNLDVTAVSDIGFNFENVAGNEEAKDSVQDVVDFLKNPEKYSAYGARMPRGVILYGDPGTGKTLLAKAVAGEANVPFYAVSGSDFVQIYVGVGAGRIRSLFKKARSHGRAVIFIDEIDAIGKKRDNGTGGGSDEKDQTLNALLTEMSGFNESEGIIIIAATNRLDMLDEALLRPGRFDRHIEVTLPDVSAREKILKLHLKNKPIKDIDYSEWAHKTSYFSGAKLENLANEAAIIACKDNSTFIENEHLDKAYSIMLAGYEKVDRDYIKEDDRKITAFHEAGHALISLKMLPKDK
;
A
#
# COMPACT_ATOMS: atom_id res chain seq x y z
N ASN A 1 65.13 -3.73 29.25
CA ASN A 1 65.42 -2.45 29.95
C ASN A 1 66.74 -2.56 30.68
N LYS A 2 67.60 -1.60 30.51
CA LYS A 2 68.82 -1.42 31.30
C LYS A 2 68.76 -0.09 32.12
N LEU A 3 69.52 -0.03 33.20
CA LEU A 3 69.63 1.21 33.98
C LEU A 3 70.36 2.26 33.14
N TYR A 4 70.08 3.55 33.36
CA TYR A 4 70.75 4.65 32.67
C TYR A 4 72.26 4.68 32.95
N THR A 5 72.68 4.20 34.12
CA THR A 5 74.08 4.01 34.49
C THR A 5 74.84 3.02 33.61
N ASP A 6 74.16 1.98 33.18
CA ASP A 6 74.70 0.95 32.26
C ASP A 6 74.78 1.51 30.82
N PHE A 7 73.86 2.33 30.41
CA PHE A 7 73.94 3.08 29.17
C PHE A 7 75.19 4.01 29.14
N LEU A 8 75.50 4.74 30.24
CA LEU A 8 76.68 5.56 30.29
C LEU A 8 78.01 4.76 30.24
N LYS A 9 78.04 3.54 30.77
CA LYS A 9 79.12 2.62 30.58
C LYS A 9 79.24 2.16 29.12
N ASP A 10 78.13 1.78 28.48
CA ASP A 10 78.15 1.43 27.09
C ASP A 10 78.61 2.57 26.17
N VAL A 11 78.26 3.84 26.50
CA VAL A 11 78.79 5.02 25.83
C VAL A 11 80.34 5.10 26.01
N SER A 12 80.83 4.97 27.23
CA SER A 12 82.29 5.08 27.51
C SER A 12 83.13 3.96 26.88
N LEU A 13 82.52 2.78 26.70
CA LEU A 13 83.13 1.62 26.05
C LEU A 13 83.02 1.61 24.54
N ASN A 14 82.36 2.64 23.95
CA ASN A 14 82.10 2.77 22.52
C ASN A 14 81.43 1.53 21.88
N THR A 15 80.54 0.87 22.61
CA THR A 15 79.78 -0.30 22.19
C THR A 15 78.49 0.05 21.50
N ILE A 16 78.02 1.28 21.56
CA ILE A 16 76.77 1.72 20.97
C ILE A 16 76.92 1.98 19.46
N SER A 17 75.95 1.51 18.69
CA SER A 17 75.86 1.77 17.26
C SER A 17 74.90 2.94 16.97
N THR A 18 73.70 2.95 17.54
CA THR A 18 72.69 3.99 17.29
C THR A 18 71.79 4.15 18.51
N VAL A 19 71.46 5.39 18.84
CA VAL A 19 70.48 5.74 19.88
C VAL A 19 69.27 6.36 19.22
N TYR A 20 68.09 5.79 19.49
CA TYR A 20 66.81 6.25 18.98
C TYR A 20 66.16 7.15 20.05
N VAL A 21 66.23 8.45 19.83
CA VAL A 21 65.74 9.46 20.77
C VAL A 21 64.42 9.99 20.26
N THR A 22 63.33 9.63 20.94
CA THR A 22 61.97 10.11 20.66
C THR A 22 61.48 11.03 21.77
N THR A 23 60.29 11.53 21.67
CA THR A 23 59.59 12.28 22.75
C THR A 23 59.17 11.40 23.92
N SER A 24 59.38 10.09 23.83
CA SER A 24 59.06 9.11 24.87
C SER A 24 59.93 9.27 26.11
N PRO A 25 59.44 8.89 27.29
CA PRO A 25 60.26 8.88 28.51
C PRO A 25 61.43 7.90 28.47
N LYS A 26 61.47 6.98 27.49
CA LYS A 26 62.53 6.02 27.24
C LYS A 26 63.16 6.18 25.88
N ILE A 27 64.46 5.89 25.78
CA ILE A 27 65.21 5.81 24.56
C ILE A 27 65.56 4.35 24.23
N GLN A 28 65.60 4.01 22.97
CA GLN A 28 66.05 2.70 22.50
C GLN A 28 67.51 2.81 22.05
N VAL A 29 68.33 1.90 22.51
CA VAL A 29 69.77 1.84 22.24
C VAL A 29 70.09 0.56 21.49
N LYS A 30 70.73 0.68 20.33
CA LYS A 30 71.23 -0.43 19.54
C LYS A 30 72.73 -0.51 19.69
N LEU A 31 73.23 -1.65 20.19
CA LEU A 31 74.64 -1.96 20.29
C LEU A 31 75.21 -2.41 18.95
N LYS A 32 76.55 -2.44 18.82
CA LYS A 32 77.27 -2.88 17.62
C LYS A 32 77.12 -4.40 17.36
N ASP A 33 76.81 -5.17 18.40
CA ASP A 33 76.47 -6.60 18.32
C ASP A 33 75.05 -6.91 17.85
N GLY A 34 74.29 -5.85 17.62
CA GLY A 34 72.87 -5.96 17.20
C GLY A 34 71.85 -5.96 18.33
N THR A 35 72.26 -6.07 19.57
CA THR A 35 71.38 -6.09 20.75
C THR A 35 70.66 -4.74 20.91
N ILE A 36 69.39 -4.77 21.21
CA ILE A 36 68.58 -3.55 21.43
C ILE A 36 68.05 -3.59 22.86
N TYR A 37 68.18 -2.50 23.56
CA TYR A 37 67.58 -2.32 24.89
C TYR A 37 67.01 -0.93 25.05
N GLU A 38 66.16 -0.76 26.08
CA GLU A 38 65.59 0.53 26.46
C GLU A 38 66.16 1.00 27.77
N THR A 39 66.38 2.33 27.85
CA THR A 39 66.76 3.01 29.07
C THR A 39 66.07 4.36 29.21
N ASP A 40 66.13 5.00 30.34
CA ASP A 40 65.48 6.28 30.61
C ASP A 40 66.00 7.40 29.73
N ASN A 41 65.12 8.26 29.24
CA ASN A 41 65.47 9.44 28.45
C ASN A 41 65.74 10.64 29.42
N PRO A 42 66.97 11.17 29.52
CA PRO A 42 67.26 12.28 30.42
C PRO A 42 66.63 13.60 30.03
N ARG A 43 66.12 13.73 28.81
CA ARG A 43 65.42 14.91 28.26
C ARG A 43 66.16 16.24 28.47
N THR A 44 67.49 16.24 28.56
CA THR A 44 68.29 17.45 28.67
C THR A 44 68.59 18.01 27.28
N ASN A 45 68.62 19.34 27.15
CA ASN A 45 68.79 20.02 25.84
C ASN A 45 70.08 19.63 25.14
N ASN A 46 71.12 19.25 25.85
CA ASN A 46 72.42 18.92 25.29
C ASN A 46 72.65 17.41 25.10
N PHE A 47 71.67 16.55 25.41
CA PHE A 47 71.84 15.09 25.37
C PHE A 47 72.20 14.59 23.99
N LYS A 48 71.47 15.03 22.95
CA LYS A 48 71.75 14.66 21.57
C LYS A 48 73.15 15.15 21.13
N GLU A 49 73.51 16.40 21.45
CA GLU A 49 74.82 16.94 21.08
C GLU A 49 75.95 16.18 21.75
N GLY A 50 75.75 15.75 23.00
CA GLY A 50 76.71 14.92 23.71
C GLY A 50 77.01 13.62 23.01
N LEU A 51 75.94 12.88 22.62
CA LEU A 51 76.05 11.61 21.92
C LEU A 51 76.71 11.73 20.54
N LEU A 52 76.43 12.83 19.83
CA LEU A 52 76.99 13.08 18.50
C LEU A 52 78.50 13.45 18.61
N LYS A 53 78.90 14.17 19.69
CA LYS A 53 80.31 14.47 20.00
C LYS A 53 81.11 13.22 20.35
N ASP A 54 80.42 12.22 20.97
CA ASP A 54 81.01 10.91 21.30
C ASP A 54 81.03 9.95 20.09
N GLY A 55 80.63 10.43 18.90
CA GLY A 55 80.63 9.65 17.67
C GLY A 55 79.49 8.60 17.55
N ILE A 56 78.45 8.76 18.36
CA ILE A 56 77.31 7.84 18.34
C ILE A 56 76.24 8.38 17.42
N ASN A 57 75.71 7.52 16.51
CA ASN A 57 74.57 7.87 15.62
C ASN A 57 73.31 8.09 16.45
N VAL A 58 72.60 9.20 16.21
CA VAL A 58 71.34 9.50 16.86
C VAL A 58 70.21 9.54 15.79
N SER A 59 69.18 8.75 15.99
CA SER A 59 67.96 8.71 15.13
C SER A 59 66.75 9.24 15.92
N GLU A 60 65.91 10.06 15.28
CA GLU A 60 64.67 10.58 15.87
C GLU A 60 63.46 9.66 15.58
N GLN A 61 63.66 8.63 14.79
CA GLN A 61 62.60 7.64 14.47
C GLN A 61 62.72 6.45 15.42
N ALA A 62 61.60 6.06 16.05
CA ALA A 62 61.55 4.83 16.83
C ALA A 62 61.73 3.60 15.92
N LEU A 63 62.44 2.57 16.43
CA LEU A 63 62.48 1.26 15.80
C LEU A 63 61.06 0.66 15.90
N THR A 64 60.38 0.51 14.74
CA THR A 64 59.10 -0.18 14.65
C THR A 64 59.30 -1.69 14.76
N ASN A 65 58.72 -2.31 15.78
CA ASN A 65 58.70 -3.77 15.90
C ASN A 65 57.88 -4.41 14.77
N PRO A 66 58.35 -5.47 14.10
CA PRO A 66 57.59 -6.17 13.07
C PRO A 66 56.21 -6.64 13.54
N GLY A 67 56.03 -6.89 14.83
CA GLY A 67 54.76 -7.28 15.43
C GLY A 67 53.71 -6.16 15.48
N GLU A 68 54.13 -4.91 15.60
CA GLU A 68 53.17 -3.77 15.55
C GLU A 68 52.67 -3.49 14.14
N ILE A 69 53.53 -3.69 13.13
CA ILE A 69 53.13 -3.56 11.71
C ILE A 69 52.13 -4.66 11.37
N ALA A 70 52.31 -5.89 11.85
CA ALA A 70 51.38 -6.98 11.63
C ALA A 70 50.01 -6.76 12.30
N SER A 71 49.97 -6.14 13.48
CA SER A 71 48.70 -5.83 14.19
C SER A 71 47.94 -4.70 13.53
N ILE A 72 48.61 -3.68 13.03
CA ILE A 72 48.00 -2.56 12.30
C ILE A 72 47.45 -3.03 10.95
N SER A 73 48.21 -3.86 10.22
CA SER A 73 47.75 -4.42 8.95
C SER A 73 46.56 -5.37 9.14
N GLY A 74 46.53 -6.18 10.20
CA GLY A 74 45.38 -7.03 10.54
C GLY A 74 44.12 -6.22 10.85
N PHE A 75 44.26 -5.09 11.57
CA PHE A 75 43.14 -4.22 11.89
C PHE A 75 42.59 -3.52 10.65
N VAL A 76 43.43 -3.05 9.73
CA VAL A 76 43.04 -2.42 8.47
C VAL A 76 42.32 -3.45 7.55
N ILE A 77 42.86 -4.67 7.45
CA ILE A 77 42.22 -5.76 6.69
C ILE A 77 40.84 -6.10 7.29
N SER A 78 40.74 -6.17 8.61
CA SER A 78 39.45 -6.41 9.32
C SER A 78 38.43 -5.32 9.03
N LEU A 79 38.85 -4.05 9.03
CA LEU A 79 37.96 -2.92 8.69
C LEU A 79 37.53 -2.96 7.20
N ILE A 80 38.42 -3.35 6.29
CA ILE A 80 38.07 -3.50 4.85
C ILE A 80 37.09 -4.66 4.67
N VAL A 81 37.29 -5.80 5.36
CA VAL A 81 36.36 -6.94 5.31
C VAL A 81 35.00 -6.60 5.92
N LEU A 82 34.98 -5.91 7.05
CA LEU A 82 33.74 -5.40 7.67
C LEU A 82 33.03 -4.39 6.78
N GLY A 83 33.75 -3.47 6.15
CA GLY A 83 33.23 -2.52 5.18
C GLY A 83 32.65 -3.23 3.94
N PHE A 84 33.33 -4.25 3.43
CA PHE A 84 32.87 -5.05 2.30
C PHE A 84 31.64 -5.92 2.65
N MET A 85 31.61 -6.50 3.86
CA MET A 85 30.44 -7.22 4.36
C MET A 85 29.26 -6.28 4.59
N SER A 86 29.49 -5.10 5.15
CA SER A 86 28.46 -4.06 5.32
C SER A 86 27.92 -3.60 3.97
N PHE A 87 28.78 -3.40 2.99
CA PHE A 87 28.39 -3.00 1.64
C PHE A 87 27.57 -4.07 0.92
N LYS A 88 27.94 -5.36 1.06
CA LYS A 88 27.15 -6.49 0.55
C LYS A 88 25.80 -6.65 1.27
N THR A 89 25.77 -6.47 2.59
CA THR A 89 24.52 -6.58 3.37
C THR A 89 23.62 -5.37 3.14
N THR A 90 24.17 -4.17 2.93
CA THR A 90 23.40 -2.97 2.59
C THR A 90 22.80 -3.09 1.19
N LYS A 91 23.54 -3.64 0.19
CA LYS A 91 22.98 -3.94 -1.13
C LYS A 91 21.88 -5.02 -1.07
N ARG A 92 21.99 -6.03 -0.19
CA ARG A 92 20.94 -7.04 0.01
C ARG A 92 19.73 -6.47 0.74
N LYS A 93 19.92 -5.65 1.80
CA LYS A 93 18.83 -4.97 2.51
C LYS A 93 18.14 -3.92 1.64
N ALA A 94 18.87 -3.15 0.84
CA ALA A 94 18.29 -2.22 -0.12
C ALA A 94 17.45 -2.95 -1.19
N LYS A 95 17.90 -4.10 -1.70
CA LYS A 95 17.11 -4.91 -2.64
C LYS A 95 15.85 -5.50 -1.98
N GLY A 96 15.91 -5.92 -0.71
CA GLY A 96 14.76 -6.40 0.06
C GLY A 96 13.78 -5.29 0.43
N MET A 97 14.27 -4.09 0.74
CA MET A 97 13.46 -2.94 1.10
C MET A 97 12.78 -2.31 -0.14
N PHE A 98 13.46 -2.30 -1.30
CA PHE A 98 12.85 -1.95 -2.58
C PHE A 98 11.92 -3.05 -3.13
N SER A 99 12.11 -4.32 -2.74
CA SER A 99 11.19 -5.40 -3.11
C SER A 99 9.87 -5.34 -2.33
N ALA A 100 9.87 -4.80 -1.11
CA ALA A 100 8.65 -4.56 -0.33
C ALA A 100 7.77 -3.43 -0.90
N SER A 101 8.31 -2.59 -1.79
CA SER A 101 7.55 -1.55 -2.50
C SER A 101 6.84 -2.07 -3.76
N ASN A 102 7.13 -3.29 -4.21
CA ASN A 102 6.43 -3.86 -5.35
C ASN A 102 5.09 -4.43 -4.88
N LEU A 103 4.00 -3.71 -5.17
CA LEU A 103 2.67 -4.31 -5.22
C LEU A 103 2.73 -5.41 -6.28
N ASP A 104 2.47 -6.63 -5.87
CA ASP A 104 2.32 -7.75 -6.81
C ASP A 104 0.92 -7.71 -7.44
N VAL A 105 0.61 -6.58 -8.08
CA VAL A 105 -0.66 -6.42 -8.82
C VAL A 105 -0.48 -7.15 -10.13
N THR A 106 -1.16 -8.27 -10.25
CA THR A 106 -1.27 -9.00 -11.51
C THR A 106 -2.35 -8.37 -12.37
N ALA A 107 -2.05 -8.11 -13.64
CA ALA A 107 -3.07 -7.73 -14.60
C ALA A 107 -4.03 -8.90 -14.81
N VAL A 108 -5.32 -8.67 -14.71
CA VAL A 108 -6.32 -9.61 -15.18
C VAL A 108 -6.55 -9.31 -16.66
N SER A 109 -5.96 -10.11 -17.53
CA SER A 109 -6.02 -9.88 -19.01
C SER A 109 -7.26 -10.47 -19.65
N ASP A 110 -7.79 -11.57 -19.09
CA ASP A 110 -9.03 -12.19 -19.54
C ASP A 110 -10.06 -12.02 -18.44
N ILE A 111 -10.85 -10.95 -18.52
CA ILE A 111 -11.81 -10.60 -17.49
C ILE A 111 -13.07 -11.45 -17.61
N GLY A 112 -13.42 -11.94 -18.85
CA GLY A 112 -14.65 -12.70 -19.12
C GLY A 112 -15.93 -12.00 -18.63
N PHE A 113 -15.88 -10.69 -18.41
CA PHE A 113 -16.90 -9.88 -17.75
C PHE A 113 -17.18 -8.62 -18.59
N ASN A 114 -18.41 -8.39 -18.97
CA ASN A 114 -18.85 -7.29 -19.81
C ASN A 114 -20.09 -6.59 -19.22
N PHE A 115 -20.66 -5.63 -19.93
CA PHE A 115 -21.87 -4.92 -19.47
C PHE A 115 -23.10 -5.81 -19.33
N GLU A 116 -23.16 -6.97 -19.98
CA GLU A 116 -24.25 -7.93 -19.81
C GLU A 116 -24.26 -8.55 -18.41
N ASN A 117 -23.10 -8.62 -17.78
CA ASN A 117 -22.96 -9.14 -16.43
C ASN A 117 -23.32 -8.10 -15.34
N VAL A 118 -23.52 -6.83 -15.73
CA VAL A 118 -23.94 -5.75 -14.84
C VAL A 118 -25.42 -5.49 -15.07
N ALA A 119 -26.25 -5.93 -14.16
CA ALA A 119 -27.69 -5.68 -14.23
C ALA A 119 -28.02 -4.29 -13.64
N GLY A 120 -28.79 -3.48 -14.38
CA GLY A 120 -29.15 -2.12 -13.99
C GLY A 120 -28.05 -1.10 -14.25
N ASN A 121 -28.19 0.09 -13.63
CA ASN A 121 -27.29 1.23 -13.77
C ASN A 121 -27.07 1.67 -15.24
N GLU A 122 -28.13 1.68 -16.06
CA GLU A 122 -28.05 1.96 -17.50
C GLU A 122 -27.45 3.37 -17.75
N GLU A 123 -27.82 4.38 -16.96
CA GLU A 123 -27.27 5.73 -17.05
C GLU A 123 -25.75 5.77 -16.78
N ALA A 124 -25.30 5.00 -15.78
CA ALA A 124 -23.88 4.90 -15.47
C ALA A 124 -23.13 4.15 -16.58
N LYS A 125 -23.73 3.10 -17.17
CA LYS A 125 -23.17 2.38 -18.33
C LYS A 125 -23.03 3.30 -19.54
N ASP A 126 -24.07 4.05 -19.87
CA ASP A 126 -24.06 5.02 -20.97
C ASP A 126 -22.97 6.07 -20.76
N SER A 127 -22.81 6.55 -19.52
CA SER A 127 -21.80 7.53 -19.15
C SER A 127 -20.35 7.02 -19.31
N VAL A 128 -20.11 5.72 -19.20
CA VAL A 128 -18.79 5.11 -19.41
C VAL A 128 -18.60 4.54 -20.83
N GLN A 129 -19.63 4.55 -21.65
CA GLN A 129 -19.56 4.00 -23.02
C GLN A 129 -18.54 4.72 -23.88
N ASP A 130 -18.43 6.05 -23.76
CA ASP A 130 -17.40 6.83 -24.46
C ASP A 130 -15.99 6.41 -24.05
N VAL A 131 -15.79 6.04 -22.77
CA VAL A 131 -14.52 5.56 -22.24
C VAL A 131 -14.15 4.23 -22.91
N VAL A 132 -15.11 3.33 -23.07
CA VAL A 132 -14.92 2.06 -23.77
C VAL A 132 -14.59 2.30 -25.24
N ASP A 133 -15.33 3.17 -25.94
CA ASP A 133 -15.08 3.46 -27.37
C ASP A 133 -13.67 4.06 -27.56
N PHE A 134 -13.24 4.96 -26.65
CA PHE A 134 -11.89 5.48 -26.68
C PHE A 134 -10.82 4.40 -26.47
N LEU A 135 -10.98 3.51 -25.51
CA LEU A 135 -10.04 2.41 -25.27
C LEU A 135 -9.96 1.48 -26.48
N LYS A 136 -11.07 1.27 -27.19
CA LYS A 136 -11.12 0.49 -28.43
C LYS A 136 -10.48 1.23 -29.62
N ASN A 137 -10.80 2.53 -29.78
CA ASN A 137 -10.52 3.33 -30.97
C ASN A 137 -9.86 4.69 -30.65
N PRO A 138 -8.70 4.76 -30.01
CA PRO A 138 -8.09 6.04 -29.58
C PRO A 138 -7.75 6.96 -30.76
N GLU A 139 -7.41 6.39 -31.92
CA GLU A 139 -7.06 7.14 -33.13
C GLU A 139 -8.22 7.97 -33.66
N LYS A 140 -9.47 7.47 -33.54
CA LYS A 140 -10.68 8.18 -33.92
C LYS A 140 -10.79 9.52 -33.18
N TYR A 141 -10.56 9.51 -31.87
CA TYR A 141 -10.66 10.71 -31.03
C TYR A 141 -9.50 11.68 -31.29
N SER A 142 -8.30 11.17 -31.48
CA SER A 142 -7.12 11.96 -31.83
C SER A 142 -7.31 12.71 -33.15
N ALA A 143 -7.93 12.08 -34.15
CA ALA A 143 -8.20 12.72 -35.44
C ALA A 143 -9.13 13.94 -35.34
N TYR A 144 -10.01 13.97 -34.35
CA TYR A 144 -10.90 15.11 -34.07
C TYR A 144 -10.30 16.11 -33.06
N GLY A 145 -9.08 15.87 -32.56
CA GLY A 145 -8.47 16.68 -31.51
C GLY A 145 -9.20 16.60 -30.16
N ALA A 146 -10.04 15.59 -29.99
CA ALA A 146 -10.80 15.38 -28.75
C ALA A 146 -9.87 14.82 -27.66
N ARG A 147 -9.94 15.42 -26.47
CA ARG A 147 -9.20 14.95 -25.28
C ARG A 147 -10.11 14.06 -24.44
N MET A 148 -9.65 12.86 -24.19
CA MET A 148 -10.38 11.95 -23.29
C MET A 148 -10.07 12.25 -21.82
N PRO A 149 -11.04 11.98 -20.93
CA PRO A 149 -10.80 12.10 -19.51
C PRO A 149 -9.70 11.13 -19.08
N ARG A 150 -8.75 11.62 -18.29
CA ARG A 150 -7.67 10.79 -17.75
C ARG A 150 -8.13 9.91 -16.60
N GLY A 151 -9.19 10.35 -15.93
CA GLY A 151 -9.77 9.63 -14.81
C GLY A 151 -11.27 9.79 -14.71
N VAL A 152 -11.90 8.73 -14.19
CA VAL A 152 -13.33 8.66 -13.89
C VAL A 152 -13.50 8.33 -12.41
N ILE A 153 -14.34 9.07 -11.69
CA ILE A 153 -14.75 8.68 -10.33
C ILE A 153 -16.15 8.08 -10.40
N LEU A 154 -16.28 6.86 -9.90
CA LEU A 154 -17.54 6.22 -9.61
C LEU A 154 -17.87 6.45 -8.13
N TYR A 155 -19.00 7.10 -7.85
CA TYR A 155 -19.39 7.38 -6.48
C TYR A 155 -20.86 6.97 -6.22
N GLY A 156 -21.22 6.78 -4.97
CA GLY A 156 -22.56 6.38 -4.55
C GLY A 156 -22.53 5.37 -3.40
N ASP A 157 -23.71 4.90 -3.01
CA ASP A 157 -23.87 4.00 -1.87
C ASP A 157 -23.05 2.71 -1.97
N PRO A 158 -22.67 2.11 -0.83
CA PRO A 158 -21.95 0.85 -0.84
C PRO A 158 -22.80 -0.29 -1.41
N GLY A 159 -22.14 -1.16 -2.20
CA GLY A 159 -22.78 -2.33 -2.83
C GLY A 159 -23.64 -2.02 -4.05
N THR A 160 -23.53 -0.83 -4.65
CA THR A 160 -24.26 -0.46 -5.88
C THR A 160 -23.61 -1.00 -7.16
N GLY A 161 -22.42 -1.62 -7.07
CA GLY A 161 -21.77 -2.25 -8.22
C GLY A 161 -20.66 -1.43 -8.88
N LYS A 162 -20.09 -0.42 -8.21
CA LYS A 162 -18.99 0.43 -8.73
C LYS A 162 -17.81 -0.39 -9.25
N THR A 163 -17.35 -1.35 -8.47
CA THR A 163 -16.25 -2.26 -8.84
C THR A 163 -16.61 -3.16 -10.03
N LEU A 164 -17.87 -3.64 -10.10
CA LEU A 164 -18.36 -4.44 -11.21
C LEU A 164 -18.41 -3.61 -12.51
N LEU A 165 -18.87 -2.37 -12.43
CA LEU A 165 -18.93 -1.46 -13.59
C LEU A 165 -17.52 -1.18 -14.13
N ALA A 166 -16.54 -0.93 -13.26
CA ALA A 166 -15.15 -0.73 -13.68
C ALA A 166 -14.55 -1.97 -14.37
N LYS A 167 -14.84 -3.17 -13.84
CA LYS A 167 -14.46 -4.44 -14.51
C LYS A 167 -15.12 -4.59 -15.87
N ALA A 168 -16.41 -4.25 -15.97
CA ALA A 168 -17.15 -4.35 -17.23
C ALA A 168 -16.57 -3.38 -18.29
N VAL A 169 -16.16 -2.18 -17.92
CA VAL A 169 -15.48 -1.24 -18.84
C VAL A 169 -14.20 -1.87 -19.42
N ALA A 170 -13.37 -2.47 -18.59
CA ALA A 170 -12.13 -3.08 -19.06
C ALA A 170 -12.38 -4.32 -19.92
N GLY A 171 -13.35 -5.18 -19.52
CA GLY A 171 -13.71 -6.36 -20.29
C GLY A 171 -14.37 -6.02 -21.62
N GLU A 172 -15.27 -5.03 -21.64
CA GLU A 172 -15.90 -4.55 -22.86
C GLU A 172 -14.88 -3.95 -23.83
N ALA A 173 -13.87 -3.23 -23.30
CA ALA A 173 -12.78 -2.69 -24.09
C ALA A 173 -11.70 -3.72 -24.46
N ASN A 174 -11.74 -4.92 -23.87
CA ASN A 174 -10.73 -5.98 -24.00
C ASN A 174 -9.30 -5.48 -23.69
N VAL A 175 -9.15 -4.79 -22.57
CA VAL A 175 -7.86 -4.27 -22.09
C VAL A 175 -7.54 -4.81 -20.69
N PRO A 176 -6.24 -4.90 -20.32
CA PRO A 176 -5.83 -5.32 -18.98
C PRO A 176 -6.44 -4.46 -17.87
N PHE A 177 -6.89 -5.13 -16.80
CA PHE A 177 -7.48 -4.51 -15.63
C PHE A 177 -6.57 -4.66 -14.42
N TYR A 178 -6.19 -3.56 -13.80
CA TYR A 178 -5.39 -3.51 -12.60
C TYR A 178 -6.24 -3.01 -11.45
N ALA A 179 -6.64 -3.89 -10.54
CA ALA A 179 -7.43 -3.52 -9.36
C ALA A 179 -6.54 -3.40 -8.13
N VAL A 180 -6.69 -2.28 -7.43
CA VAL A 180 -6.02 -2.00 -6.15
C VAL A 180 -6.99 -1.29 -5.21
N SER A 181 -6.79 -1.43 -3.91
CA SER A 181 -7.48 -0.60 -2.92
C SER A 181 -6.65 0.63 -2.57
N GLY A 182 -7.29 1.77 -2.31
CA GLY A 182 -6.62 2.94 -1.76
C GLY A 182 -5.86 2.64 -0.47
N SER A 183 -6.37 1.72 0.34
CA SER A 183 -5.71 1.24 1.56
C SER A 183 -4.39 0.51 1.31
N ASP A 184 -4.18 -0.10 0.14
CA ASP A 184 -2.92 -0.77 -0.21
C ASP A 184 -1.74 0.20 -0.31
N PHE A 185 -2.03 1.48 -0.49
CA PHE A 185 -1.04 2.55 -0.57
C PHE A 185 -0.75 3.22 0.77
N VAL A 186 -1.61 3.02 1.78
CA VAL A 186 -1.41 3.56 3.13
C VAL A 186 -0.47 2.63 3.89
N GLN A 187 0.74 3.10 4.19
CA GLN A 187 1.77 2.34 4.88
C GLN A 187 2.35 3.15 6.05
N ILE A 188 2.97 2.45 7.00
CA ILE A 188 3.63 3.10 8.15
C ILE A 188 4.95 3.79 7.73
N TYR A 189 5.58 3.29 6.66
CA TYR A 189 6.88 3.81 6.21
C TYR A 189 6.72 4.82 5.08
N VAL A 190 7.24 6.01 5.29
CA VAL A 190 7.20 7.13 4.35
C VAL A 190 7.79 6.74 2.99
N GLY A 191 7.08 7.05 1.93
CA GLY A 191 7.51 6.85 0.54
C GLY A 191 7.22 5.47 -0.06
N VAL A 192 6.78 4.48 0.73
CA VAL A 192 6.42 3.14 0.22
C VAL A 192 5.16 3.22 -0.63
N GLY A 193 4.13 3.93 -0.18
CA GLY A 193 2.90 4.14 -0.93
C GLY A 193 3.13 4.82 -2.27
N ALA A 194 3.92 5.89 -2.30
CA ALA A 194 4.32 6.58 -3.53
C ALA A 194 5.12 5.67 -4.48
N GLY A 195 5.98 4.79 -3.95
CA GLY A 195 6.72 3.80 -4.72
C GLY A 195 5.81 2.76 -5.37
N ARG A 196 4.77 2.30 -4.65
CA ARG A 196 3.76 1.37 -5.16
C ARG A 196 2.94 1.97 -6.30
N ILE A 197 2.52 3.22 -6.18
CA ILE A 197 1.82 3.95 -7.26
C ILE A 197 2.69 3.97 -8.51
N ARG A 198 3.94 4.44 -8.42
CA ARG A 198 4.84 4.47 -9.59
C ARG A 198 5.04 3.09 -10.22
N SER A 199 5.15 2.04 -9.40
CA SER A 199 5.30 0.66 -9.89
C SER A 199 4.06 0.19 -10.65
N LEU A 200 2.85 0.46 -10.12
CA LEU A 200 1.57 0.15 -10.76
C LEU A 200 1.46 0.83 -12.13
N PHE A 201 1.69 2.15 -12.18
CA PHE A 201 1.64 2.91 -13.42
C PHE A 201 2.67 2.46 -14.45
N LYS A 202 3.90 2.11 -14.01
CA LYS A 202 4.93 1.54 -14.88
C LYS A 202 4.49 0.20 -15.47
N LYS A 203 3.85 -0.66 -14.68
CA LYS A 203 3.29 -1.94 -15.18
C LYS A 203 2.17 -1.69 -16.19
N ALA A 204 1.24 -0.79 -15.91
CA ALA A 204 0.16 -0.45 -16.83
C ALA A 204 0.70 0.08 -18.17
N ARG A 205 1.66 1.00 -18.14
CA ARG A 205 2.32 1.53 -19.36
C ARG A 205 3.00 0.44 -20.21
N SER A 206 3.51 -0.61 -19.60
CA SER A 206 4.16 -1.70 -20.36
C SER A 206 3.21 -2.50 -21.24
N HIS A 207 1.87 -2.41 -21.01
CA HIS A 207 0.84 -3.04 -21.83
C HIS A 207 0.24 -2.10 -22.88
N GLY A 208 0.57 -0.81 -22.85
CA GLY A 208 0.10 0.21 -23.77
C GLY A 208 -1.31 0.69 -23.48
N ARG A 209 -2.31 -0.19 -23.43
CA ARG A 209 -3.71 0.13 -23.07
C ARG A 209 -4.08 -0.62 -21.79
N ALA A 210 -4.71 0.06 -20.83
CA ALA A 210 -5.10 -0.57 -19.58
C ALA A 210 -6.14 0.27 -18.82
N VAL A 211 -6.91 -0.37 -17.96
CA VAL A 211 -7.72 0.26 -16.93
C VAL A 211 -7.06 0.04 -15.58
N ILE A 212 -6.75 1.12 -14.87
CA ILE A 212 -6.32 1.09 -13.48
C ILE A 212 -7.54 1.41 -12.61
N PHE A 213 -7.95 0.48 -11.78
CA PHE A 213 -9.06 0.68 -10.85
C PHE A 213 -8.53 0.84 -9.43
N ILE A 214 -8.94 1.92 -8.77
CA ILE A 214 -8.58 2.23 -7.38
C ILE A 214 -9.87 2.27 -6.57
N ASP A 215 -10.11 1.22 -5.80
CA ASP A 215 -11.25 1.20 -4.87
C ASP A 215 -10.92 1.99 -3.60
N GLU A 216 -11.93 2.55 -2.95
CA GLU A 216 -11.79 3.32 -1.72
C GLU A 216 -10.71 4.42 -1.84
N ILE A 217 -10.77 5.21 -2.91
CA ILE A 217 -9.78 6.28 -3.17
C ILE A 217 -9.68 7.30 -2.01
N ASP A 218 -10.73 7.44 -1.23
CA ASP A 218 -10.78 8.30 -0.03
C ASP A 218 -9.79 7.89 1.06
N ALA A 219 -9.27 6.65 1.05
CA ALA A 219 -8.19 6.23 1.95
C ALA A 219 -6.92 7.09 1.79
N ILE A 220 -6.60 7.52 0.55
CA ILE A 220 -5.43 8.33 0.22
C ILE A 220 -5.80 9.76 -0.20
N GLY A 221 -7.03 9.97 -0.65
CA GLY A 221 -7.50 11.23 -1.25
C GLY A 221 -8.41 12.07 -0.36
N LYS A 222 -8.47 11.84 0.94
CA LYS A 222 -9.32 12.60 1.86
C LYS A 222 -8.83 14.04 2.02
N LYS A 223 -9.75 15.01 2.13
CA LYS A 223 -9.46 16.41 2.47
C LYS A 223 -8.60 16.49 3.73
N ARG A 224 -7.69 17.47 3.74
CA ARG A 224 -6.81 17.70 4.88
C ARG A 224 -7.63 18.22 6.07
N ASP A 225 -7.60 17.49 7.17
CA ASP A 225 -8.00 18.02 8.46
C ASP A 225 -6.80 18.81 9.03
N ASN A 226 -7.02 20.06 9.46
CA ASN A 226 -6.00 20.93 10.04
C ASN A 226 -5.42 20.44 11.38
N GLY A 227 -5.41 19.13 11.62
CA GLY A 227 -4.89 18.47 12.82
C GLY A 227 -3.44 18.01 12.64
N THR A 228 -2.56 18.46 13.52
CA THR A 228 -1.16 18.06 13.66
C THR A 228 -1.01 16.59 14.05
N GLY A 229 -0.97 15.69 13.08
CA GLY A 229 -0.69 14.27 13.30
C GLY A 229 0.26 13.71 12.24
N GLY A 230 1.39 13.13 12.64
CA GLY A 230 2.45 12.60 11.77
C GLY A 230 2.07 11.50 10.77
N GLY A 231 0.79 11.18 10.60
CA GLY A 231 0.28 10.29 9.55
C GLY A 231 -0.19 11.02 8.28
N SER A 232 -0.18 12.36 8.26
CA SER A 232 -0.61 13.16 7.10
C SER A 232 0.46 13.17 6.00
N ASP A 233 1.74 13.21 6.35
CA ASP A 233 2.83 13.39 5.41
C ASP A 233 2.96 12.24 4.41
N GLU A 234 2.72 10.99 4.82
CA GLU A 234 2.78 9.84 3.93
C GLU A 234 1.60 9.81 2.96
N LYS A 235 0.38 10.10 3.46
CA LYS A 235 -0.81 10.18 2.60
C LYS A 235 -0.67 11.28 1.58
N ASP A 236 -0.19 12.45 1.97
CA ASP A 236 0.07 13.59 1.09
C ASP A 236 1.12 13.26 0.04
N GLN A 237 2.20 12.55 0.41
CA GLN A 237 3.23 12.11 -0.53
C GLN A 237 2.68 11.08 -1.52
N THR A 238 1.84 10.17 -1.06
CA THR A 238 1.18 9.15 -1.88
C THR A 238 0.18 9.80 -2.84
N LEU A 239 -0.66 10.71 -2.35
CA LEU A 239 -1.59 11.48 -3.18
C LEU A 239 -0.83 12.29 -4.25
N ASN A 240 0.23 12.99 -3.88
CA ASN A 240 1.04 13.76 -4.83
C ASN A 240 1.71 12.85 -5.88
N ALA A 241 2.11 11.63 -5.52
CA ALA A 241 2.63 10.67 -6.48
C ALA A 241 1.54 10.26 -7.49
N LEU A 242 0.31 9.98 -7.03
CA LEU A 242 -0.83 9.68 -7.90
C LEU A 242 -1.12 10.84 -8.86
N LEU A 243 -1.23 12.07 -8.34
CA LEU A 243 -1.48 13.26 -9.12
C LEU A 243 -0.39 13.51 -10.18
N THR A 244 0.87 13.23 -9.84
CA THR A 244 2.01 13.36 -10.75
C THR A 244 1.94 12.32 -11.86
N GLU A 245 1.67 11.06 -11.55
CA GLU A 245 1.52 9.99 -12.54
C GLU A 245 0.35 10.26 -13.49
N MET A 246 -0.80 10.74 -12.97
CA MET A 246 -1.96 11.15 -13.78
C MET A 246 -1.64 12.31 -14.72
N SER A 247 -0.89 13.31 -14.22
CA SER A 247 -0.51 14.47 -15.02
C SER A 247 0.52 14.13 -16.11
N GLY A 248 1.33 13.09 -15.88
CA GLY A 248 2.38 12.61 -16.78
C GLY A 248 1.89 11.72 -17.93
N PHE A 249 0.58 11.44 -18.05
CA PHE A 249 0.06 10.67 -19.17
C PHE A 249 0.15 11.45 -20.48
N ASN A 250 0.72 10.82 -21.50
CA ASN A 250 0.60 11.26 -22.87
C ASN A 250 -0.79 10.87 -23.40
N GLU A 251 -1.40 11.72 -24.20
CA GLU A 251 -2.73 11.49 -24.80
C GLU A 251 -2.81 10.21 -25.65
N SER A 252 -1.66 9.65 -26.04
CA SER A 252 -1.55 8.42 -26.83
C SER A 252 -1.42 7.12 -26.01
N GLU A 253 -1.28 7.21 -24.67
CA GLU A 253 -0.97 6.00 -23.86
C GLU A 253 -2.17 5.06 -23.65
N GLY A 254 -3.41 5.48 -23.92
CA GLY A 254 -4.59 4.62 -23.82
C GLY A 254 -4.86 4.04 -22.42
N ILE A 255 -4.34 4.70 -21.37
CA ILE A 255 -4.54 4.27 -19.98
C ILE A 255 -5.60 5.17 -19.35
N ILE A 256 -6.58 4.54 -18.70
CA ILE A 256 -7.63 5.25 -17.96
C ILE A 256 -7.63 4.79 -16.52
N ILE A 257 -7.79 5.76 -15.61
CA ILE A 257 -7.92 5.50 -14.19
C ILE A 257 -9.40 5.59 -13.82
N ILE A 258 -9.93 4.55 -13.20
CA ILE A 258 -11.27 4.55 -12.63
C ILE A 258 -11.11 4.46 -11.11
N ALA A 259 -11.56 5.45 -10.38
CA ALA A 259 -11.58 5.44 -8.93
C ALA A 259 -13.00 5.19 -8.40
N ALA A 260 -13.13 4.52 -7.27
CA ALA A 260 -14.40 4.36 -6.59
C ALA A 260 -14.34 4.94 -5.16
N THR A 261 -15.43 5.57 -4.75
CA THR A 261 -15.63 6.04 -3.38
C THR A 261 -17.11 6.00 -2.99
N ASN A 262 -17.39 5.86 -1.72
CA ASN A 262 -18.75 6.03 -1.20
C ASN A 262 -19.04 7.48 -0.79
N ARG A 263 -18.02 8.35 -0.76
CA ARG A 263 -18.11 9.71 -0.24
C ARG A 263 -17.30 10.69 -1.07
N LEU A 264 -17.90 11.15 -2.17
CA LEU A 264 -17.28 12.15 -3.05
C LEU A 264 -16.96 13.48 -2.32
N ASP A 265 -17.80 13.86 -1.36
CA ASP A 265 -17.68 15.07 -0.54
C ASP A 265 -16.39 15.12 0.30
N MET A 266 -15.83 13.95 0.62
CA MET A 266 -14.62 13.83 1.44
C MET A 266 -13.32 13.91 0.65
N LEU A 267 -13.38 13.87 -0.69
CA LEU A 267 -12.18 13.88 -1.52
C LEU A 267 -11.55 15.27 -1.59
N ASP A 268 -10.22 15.29 -1.65
CA ASP A 268 -9.42 16.49 -1.87
C ASP A 268 -9.75 17.09 -3.24
N GLU A 269 -9.98 18.40 -3.28
CA GLU A 269 -10.31 19.13 -4.50
C GLU A 269 -9.23 18.99 -5.59
N ALA A 270 -7.99 18.74 -5.19
CA ALA A 270 -6.92 18.50 -6.13
C ALA A 270 -7.17 17.28 -7.03
N LEU A 271 -7.85 16.24 -6.54
CA LEU A 271 -8.23 15.08 -7.35
C LEU A 271 -9.31 15.44 -8.39
N LEU A 272 -10.20 16.35 -8.05
CA LEU A 272 -11.38 16.71 -8.85
C LEU A 272 -11.09 17.79 -9.90
N ARG A 273 -9.84 18.31 -9.96
CA ARG A 273 -9.45 19.32 -10.94
C ARG A 273 -9.36 18.75 -12.35
N PRO A 274 -9.70 19.55 -13.39
CA PRO A 274 -9.52 19.15 -14.78
C PRO A 274 -8.12 18.61 -15.10
N GLY A 275 -8.05 17.57 -15.92
CA GLY A 275 -6.81 16.86 -16.26
C GLY A 275 -6.43 15.77 -15.27
N ARG A 276 -7.31 15.44 -14.31
CA ARG A 276 -7.17 14.37 -13.32
C ARG A 276 -8.41 13.48 -13.37
N PHE A 277 -9.29 13.57 -12.39
CA PHE A 277 -10.58 12.90 -12.47
C PHE A 277 -11.61 13.87 -13.07
N ASP A 278 -11.72 13.85 -14.38
CA ASP A 278 -12.52 14.79 -15.13
C ASP A 278 -14.01 14.44 -15.14
N ARG A 279 -14.33 13.15 -14.97
CA ARG A 279 -15.70 12.65 -14.96
C ARG A 279 -16.07 12.10 -13.61
N HIS A 280 -17.24 12.50 -13.12
CA HIS A 280 -17.83 12.01 -11.88
C HIS A 280 -19.16 11.33 -12.24
N ILE A 281 -19.26 10.04 -12.02
CA ILE A 281 -20.42 9.21 -12.40
C ILE A 281 -21.03 8.65 -11.13
N GLU A 282 -22.28 9.00 -10.89
CA GLU A 282 -23.05 8.46 -9.78
C GLU A 282 -23.56 7.07 -10.12
N VAL A 283 -23.31 6.12 -9.22
CA VAL A 283 -23.83 4.76 -9.31
C VAL A 283 -24.90 4.62 -8.22
N THR A 284 -26.14 4.88 -8.62
CA THR A 284 -27.28 4.94 -7.73
C THR A 284 -27.76 3.56 -7.27
N LEU A 285 -28.67 3.55 -6.29
CA LEU A 285 -29.39 2.34 -5.96
C LEU A 285 -30.25 1.88 -7.15
N PRO A 286 -30.39 0.56 -7.37
CA PRO A 286 -31.12 0.03 -8.52
C PRO A 286 -32.63 0.36 -8.41
N ASP A 287 -33.22 0.75 -9.53
CA ASP A 287 -34.65 0.90 -9.68
C ASP A 287 -35.38 -0.46 -9.66
N VAL A 288 -36.69 -0.48 -9.75
CA VAL A 288 -37.49 -1.72 -9.69
C VAL A 288 -37.06 -2.69 -10.79
N SER A 289 -36.90 -2.20 -12.04
CA SER A 289 -36.49 -3.03 -13.18
C SER A 289 -35.09 -3.60 -13.01
N ALA A 290 -34.18 -2.79 -12.52
CA ALA A 290 -32.83 -3.24 -12.23
C ALA A 290 -32.80 -4.29 -11.10
N ARG A 291 -33.58 -4.10 -10.02
CA ARG A 291 -33.67 -5.08 -8.94
C ARG A 291 -34.20 -6.43 -9.42
N GLU A 292 -35.20 -6.40 -10.29
CA GLU A 292 -35.74 -7.63 -10.92
C GLU A 292 -34.64 -8.37 -11.74
N LYS A 293 -33.86 -7.61 -12.56
CA LYS A 293 -32.76 -8.18 -13.35
C LYS A 293 -31.67 -8.75 -12.44
N ILE A 294 -31.31 -8.03 -11.35
CA ILE A 294 -30.30 -8.45 -10.36
C ILE A 294 -30.74 -9.75 -9.67
N LEU A 295 -31.99 -9.82 -9.21
CA LEU A 295 -32.55 -11.02 -8.57
C LEU A 295 -32.52 -12.21 -9.54
N LYS A 296 -32.95 -12.02 -10.80
CA LYS A 296 -32.85 -13.05 -11.83
C LYS A 296 -31.43 -13.54 -12.05
N LEU A 297 -30.46 -12.63 -12.06
CA LEU A 297 -29.04 -12.96 -12.24
C LEU A 297 -28.51 -13.83 -11.08
N HIS A 298 -28.78 -13.46 -9.83
CA HIS A 298 -28.27 -14.17 -8.66
C HIS A 298 -29.01 -15.47 -8.33
N LEU A 299 -30.24 -15.63 -8.84
CA LEU A 299 -31.02 -16.86 -8.69
C LEU A 299 -30.92 -17.81 -9.90
N LYS A 300 -30.37 -17.37 -11.04
CA LYS A 300 -30.31 -18.13 -12.30
C LYS A 300 -29.76 -19.56 -12.16
N ASN A 301 -28.73 -19.74 -11.34
CA ASN A 301 -28.02 -21.01 -11.15
C ASN A 301 -28.43 -21.76 -9.87
N LYS A 302 -29.54 -21.36 -9.23
CA LYS A 302 -30.05 -21.96 -8.01
C LYS A 302 -31.32 -22.76 -8.31
N PRO A 303 -31.62 -23.83 -7.56
CA PRO A 303 -32.86 -24.55 -7.67
C PRO A 303 -34.02 -23.68 -7.12
N ILE A 304 -34.77 -23.05 -8.01
CA ILE A 304 -35.87 -22.15 -7.66
C ILE A 304 -37.20 -22.72 -8.13
N LYS A 305 -38.27 -22.40 -7.42
CA LYS A 305 -39.64 -22.75 -7.80
C LYS A 305 -40.59 -21.60 -7.48
N ASP A 306 -41.39 -21.22 -8.47
CA ASP A 306 -42.52 -20.28 -8.38
C ASP A 306 -42.19 -18.93 -7.69
N ILE A 307 -41.04 -18.32 -8.08
CA ILE A 307 -40.61 -17.00 -7.56
C ILE A 307 -41.15 -15.89 -8.44
N ASP A 308 -41.93 -14.97 -7.88
CA ASP A 308 -42.31 -13.70 -8.52
C ASP A 308 -41.26 -12.64 -8.33
N TYR A 309 -40.37 -12.47 -9.34
CA TYR A 309 -39.31 -11.49 -9.33
C TYR A 309 -39.83 -10.05 -9.28
N SER A 310 -41.00 -9.78 -9.88
CA SER A 310 -41.56 -8.42 -9.87
C SER A 310 -42.04 -8.04 -8.48
N GLU A 311 -42.72 -8.93 -7.78
CA GLU A 311 -43.12 -8.72 -6.39
C GLU A 311 -41.92 -8.48 -5.50
N TRP A 312 -40.88 -9.34 -5.64
CA TRP A 312 -39.64 -9.17 -4.85
C TRP A 312 -38.87 -7.90 -5.19
N ALA A 313 -38.88 -7.44 -6.45
CA ALA A 313 -38.29 -6.18 -6.83
C ALA A 313 -39.01 -4.98 -6.18
N HIS A 314 -40.31 -5.02 -6.02
CA HIS A 314 -41.09 -4.01 -5.29
C HIS A 314 -40.81 -4.07 -3.78
N LYS A 315 -40.82 -5.26 -3.19
CA LYS A 315 -40.63 -5.49 -1.75
C LYS A 315 -39.24 -5.09 -1.27
N THR A 316 -38.23 -5.20 -2.12
CA THR A 316 -36.83 -4.86 -1.79
C THR A 316 -36.45 -3.42 -2.11
N SER A 317 -37.35 -2.48 -1.90
CA SER A 317 -37.07 -1.05 -2.05
C SER A 317 -35.83 -0.66 -1.23
N TYR A 318 -34.98 0.22 -1.80
CA TYR A 318 -33.72 0.67 -1.21
C TYR A 318 -32.64 -0.42 -0.99
N PHE A 319 -32.78 -1.60 -1.58
CA PHE A 319 -31.74 -2.60 -1.55
C PHE A 319 -30.71 -2.30 -2.65
N SER A 320 -29.44 -2.32 -2.27
CA SER A 320 -28.33 -2.30 -3.24
C SER A 320 -28.16 -3.66 -3.89
N GLY A 321 -27.41 -3.73 -4.99
CA GLY A 321 -27.10 -4.99 -5.67
C GLY A 321 -26.52 -6.05 -4.72
N ALA A 322 -25.60 -5.66 -3.86
CA ALA A 322 -25.00 -6.55 -2.85
C ALA A 322 -26.03 -7.04 -1.80
N LYS A 323 -27.02 -6.21 -1.42
CA LYS A 323 -28.10 -6.67 -0.54
C LYS A 323 -29.01 -7.67 -1.23
N LEU A 324 -29.30 -7.50 -2.52
CA LEU A 324 -30.10 -8.46 -3.31
C LEU A 324 -29.37 -9.79 -3.50
N GLU A 325 -28.07 -9.75 -3.74
CA GLU A 325 -27.22 -10.95 -3.78
C GLU A 325 -27.23 -11.69 -2.45
N ASN A 326 -27.10 -10.95 -1.34
CA ASN A 326 -27.17 -11.53 0.00
C ASN A 326 -28.54 -12.13 0.30
N LEU A 327 -29.63 -11.49 -0.11
CA LEU A 327 -30.99 -12.03 0.00
C LEU A 327 -31.12 -13.37 -0.72
N ALA A 328 -30.66 -13.45 -1.96
CA ALA A 328 -30.68 -14.67 -2.75
C ALA A 328 -29.80 -15.79 -2.16
N ASN A 329 -28.69 -15.42 -1.52
CA ASN A 329 -27.81 -16.37 -0.85
C ASN A 329 -28.39 -16.86 0.48
N GLU A 330 -28.93 -15.96 1.30
CA GLU A 330 -29.57 -16.31 2.59
C GLU A 330 -30.80 -17.19 2.40
N ALA A 331 -31.61 -16.89 1.38
CA ALA A 331 -32.75 -17.75 1.00
C ALA A 331 -32.29 -19.17 0.61
N ALA A 332 -31.20 -19.30 -0.09
CA ALA A 332 -30.63 -20.61 -0.43
C ALA A 332 -30.12 -21.37 0.81
N ILE A 333 -29.50 -20.65 1.76
CA ILE A 333 -29.04 -21.23 3.04
C ILE A 333 -30.24 -21.74 3.85
N ILE A 334 -31.33 -20.95 3.92
CA ILE A 334 -32.55 -21.32 4.63
C ILE A 334 -33.19 -22.54 3.99
N ALA A 335 -33.34 -22.55 2.67
CA ALA A 335 -33.90 -23.71 1.94
C ALA A 335 -33.08 -24.99 2.22
N CYS A 336 -31.75 -24.87 2.28
CA CYS A 336 -30.88 -25.99 2.60
C CYS A 336 -31.09 -26.48 4.06
N LYS A 337 -31.25 -25.57 5.03
CA LYS A 337 -31.54 -25.91 6.43
C LYS A 337 -32.89 -26.58 6.59
N ASP A 338 -33.89 -26.14 5.83
CA ASP A 338 -35.24 -26.71 5.82
C ASP A 338 -35.32 -28.02 5.03
N ASN A 339 -34.19 -28.52 4.45
CA ASN A 339 -34.10 -29.68 3.56
C ASN A 339 -35.04 -29.58 2.37
N SER A 340 -35.32 -28.38 1.89
CA SER A 340 -36.14 -28.13 0.72
C SER A 340 -35.36 -28.43 -0.58
N THR A 341 -36.02 -29.01 -1.56
CA THR A 341 -35.42 -29.26 -2.89
C THR A 341 -35.30 -27.97 -3.71
N PHE A 342 -36.11 -26.98 -3.45
CA PHE A 342 -36.20 -25.73 -4.18
C PHE A 342 -36.22 -24.54 -3.22
N ILE A 343 -35.72 -23.40 -3.72
CA ILE A 343 -35.92 -22.11 -3.08
C ILE A 343 -37.29 -21.60 -3.48
N GLU A 344 -38.15 -21.33 -2.53
CA GLU A 344 -39.51 -20.84 -2.72
C GLU A 344 -39.65 -19.45 -2.06
N ASN A 345 -40.79 -18.77 -2.29
CA ASN A 345 -41.05 -17.45 -1.71
C ASN A 345 -40.93 -17.40 -0.18
N GLU A 346 -41.34 -18.50 0.51
CA GLU A 346 -41.20 -18.58 1.98
C GLU A 346 -39.76 -18.44 2.47
N HIS A 347 -38.78 -19.00 1.73
CA HIS A 347 -37.37 -18.89 2.08
C HIS A 347 -36.85 -17.47 1.87
N LEU A 348 -37.34 -16.80 0.80
CA LEU A 348 -37.05 -15.39 0.55
C LEU A 348 -37.67 -14.48 1.61
N ASP A 349 -38.90 -14.75 2.06
CA ASP A 349 -39.55 -14.00 3.14
C ASP A 349 -38.81 -14.12 4.46
N LYS A 350 -38.39 -15.34 4.83
CA LYS A 350 -37.56 -15.57 6.01
C LYS A 350 -36.22 -14.82 5.90
N ALA A 351 -35.55 -14.93 4.74
CA ALA A 351 -34.28 -14.23 4.48
C ALA A 351 -34.44 -12.71 4.56
N TYR A 352 -35.49 -12.16 3.97
CA TYR A 352 -35.81 -10.75 4.01
C TYR A 352 -36.03 -10.26 5.44
N SER A 353 -36.81 -11.02 6.22
CA SER A 353 -37.09 -10.72 7.63
C SER A 353 -35.80 -10.73 8.47
N ILE A 354 -34.92 -11.70 8.25
CA ILE A 354 -33.61 -11.79 8.91
C ILE A 354 -32.73 -10.59 8.54
N MET A 355 -32.73 -10.17 7.29
CA MET A 355 -31.92 -9.03 6.83
C MET A 355 -32.39 -7.69 7.39
N LEU A 356 -33.69 -7.52 7.65
CA LEU A 356 -34.25 -6.29 8.22
C LEU A 356 -34.19 -6.26 9.76
N ALA A 357 -34.57 -7.36 10.40
CA ALA A 357 -34.78 -7.42 11.85
C ALA A 357 -33.70 -8.21 12.60
N GLY A 358 -32.83 -8.92 11.88
CA GLY A 358 -31.87 -9.87 12.45
C GLY A 358 -32.53 -11.23 12.74
N TYR A 359 -31.70 -12.17 13.23
CA TYR A 359 -32.20 -13.49 13.63
C TYR A 359 -33.14 -13.38 14.82
N GLU A 360 -34.20 -14.14 14.76
CA GLU A 360 -35.14 -14.25 15.88
C GLU A 360 -34.44 -14.82 17.11
N LYS A 361 -34.50 -14.08 18.22
CA LYS A 361 -33.94 -14.56 19.49
C LYS A 361 -34.77 -15.71 20.00
N VAL A 362 -34.15 -16.86 20.21
CA VAL A 362 -34.82 -18.09 20.67
C VAL A 362 -35.28 -17.96 22.12
N ASP A 363 -34.52 -17.23 22.95
CA ASP A 363 -34.82 -17.00 24.35
C ASP A 363 -35.47 -15.64 24.53
N ARG A 364 -36.80 -15.65 24.79
CA ARG A 364 -37.63 -14.46 25.04
C ARG A 364 -38.18 -14.40 26.47
N ASP A 365 -37.76 -15.31 27.34
CA ASP A 365 -38.32 -15.44 28.68
C ASP A 365 -38.07 -14.23 29.58
N TYR A 366 -37.10 -13.38 29.19
CA TYR A 366 -36.80 -12.13 29.89
C TYR A 366 -37.76 -10.97 29.54
N ILE A 367 -38.57 -11.09 28.47
CA ILE A 367 -39.52 -10.05 28.07
C ILE A 367 -40.87 -10.33 28.74
N LYS A 368 -41.30 -9.44 29.65
CA LYS A 368 -42.60 -9.56 30.28
C LYS A 368 -43.71 -9.52 29.22
N GLU A 369 -44.75 -10.34 29.44
CA GLU A 369 -45.86 -10.46 28.51
C GLU A 369 -46.59 -9.13 28.29
N ASP A 370 -46.69 -8.29 29.29
CA ASP A 370 -47.29 -6.96 29.20
C ASP A 370 -46.45 -6.01 28.32
N ASP A 371 -45.14 -6.05 28.44
CA ASP A 371 -44.24 -5.26 27.58
C ASP A 371 -44.34 -5.68 26.11
N ARG A 372 -44.50 -6.98 25.86
CA ARG A 372 -44.75 -7.50 24.48
C ARG A 372 -46.07 -6.98 23.92
N LYS A 373 -47.14 -6.96 24.72
CA LYS A 373 -48.44 -6.44 24.29
C LYS A 373 -48.38 -4.94 24.00
N ILE A 374 -47.73 -4.17 24.88
CA ILE A 374 -47.58 -2.72 24.69
C ILE A 374 -46.80 -2.42 23.39
N THR A 375 -45.68 -3.10 23.19
CA THR A 375 -44.89 -2.92 21.98
C THR A 375 -45.69 -3.33 20.74
N ALA A 376 -46.41 -4.47 20.78
CA ALA A 376 -47.21 -4.92 19.65
C ALA A 376 -48.32 -3.91 19.28
N PHE A 377 -49.01 -3.35 20.27
CA PHE A 377 -50.03 -2.30 20.03
C PHE A 377 -49.41 -1.02 19.49
N HIS A 378 -48.19 -0.64 19.96
CA HIS A 378 -47.49 0.51 19.49
C HIS A 378 -47.14 0.38 17.99
N GLU A 379 -46.53 -0.73 17.61
CA GLU A 379 -46.15 -1.03 16.23
C GLU A 379 -47.39 -1.20 15.32
N ALA A 380 -48.43 -1.87 15.81
CA ALA A 380 -49.70 -1.95 15.10
C ALA A 380 -50.35 -0.58 14.87
N GLY A 381 -50.18 0.34 15.81
CA GLY A 381 -50.61 1.73 15.66
C GLY A 381 -49.89 2.46 14.55
N HIS A 382 -48.56 2.33 14.48
CA HIS A 382 -47.77 2.88 13.39
C HIS A 382 -48.19 2.30 12.04
N ALA A 383 -48.32 0.97 11.93
CA ALA A 383 -48.77 0.29 10.71
C ALA A 383 -50.15 0.77 10.26
N LEU A 384 -51.12 0.89 11.19
CA LEU A 384 -52.46 1.34 10.88
C LEU A 384 -52.48 2.81 10.36
N ILE A 385 -51.67 3.68 10.98
CA ILE A 385 -51.57 5.09 10.56
C ILE A 385 -50.93 5.15 9.17
N SER A 386 -49.87 4.42 8.93
CA SER A 386 -49.21 4.33 7.63
C SER A 386 -50.18 3.87 6.53
N LEU A 387 -50.91 2.80 6.74
CA LEU A 387 -51.89 2.30 5.79
C LEU A 387 -53.04 3.30 5.54
N LYS A 388 -53.41 4.10 6.53
CA LYS A 388 -54.46 5.11 6.39
C LYS A 388 -54.01 6.38 5.73
N MET A 389 -52.78 6.81 6.01
CA MET A 389 -52.22 8.06 5.50
C MET A 389 -51.58 7.88 4.11
N LEU A 390 -51.03 6.72 3.81
CA LEU A 390 -50.35 6.37 2.57
C LEU A 390 -50.97 5.12 1.92
N PRO A 391 -52.26 5.14 1.54
CA PRO A 391 -52.96 3.96 1.08
C PRO A 391 -52.45 3.40 -0.28
N LYS A 392 -51.53 4.11 -0.96
CA LYS A 392 -50.94 3.68 -2.24
C LYS A 392 -49.57 3.02 -2.06
N ASP A 393 -48.95 3.13 -0.90
CA ASP A 393 -47.67 2.47 -0.59
C ASP A 393 -47.99 1.09 -0.01
N LYS A 394 -48.28 0.12 -0.92
CA LYS A 394 -48.42 -1.27 -0.58
C LYS A 394 -47.10 -1.99 -0.71
#